data_658d2f31cca5b2ece0895d9dcebe5d48
#
_entry.id   658d2f31cca5b2ece0895d9dcebe5d48
#
_cell.length_a   1.000
_cell.length_b   1.000
_cell.length_c   1.000
_cell.angle_alpha   90.00
_cell.angle_beta   90.00
_cell.angle_gamma   90.00
#
_symmetry.space_group_name_H-M   'P 1'
#
loop_
_entity.id
_entity.type
_entity.pdbx_description
1 polymer ?
#
loop_
_entity_poly.entity_id
_entity_poly.type
_entity_poly.pdbx_seq_one_letter_code
_entity_poly.pdbx_strand_id
1 'polypeptide(L)'
;MYCVRFTVVFLLCLPAIGCQTIPEAIPQAEAIVMEHPDSAVRLLRGIPAPAKNLSRRNYARYALILTQARWLAGENLTGDTLSDVALAYYSTHTKDFVRVHKAYYYAAEIADRRHQPEIAMSLLLNSRQALPAAGEWQRHYVVETWLGVFCGKQRLYEEKVGHAMRAYAYADSLDRDGWRCISLGDIAHAYMGLGKYDSMEYYALKALRLAEEKGITENTSPKWAMLIESALKRKEYRKAEEYWEKGFGHAPAWTRYSWLSTKADI
;
A
#
# COMPACT_ATOMS: atom_id res chain seq x y z
N MET A 1 -26.10 71.90 -40.61
CA MET A 1 -25.10 70.86 -40.82
C MET A 1 -24.88 70.20 -39.44
N TYR A 2 -25.63 69.12 -39.15
CA TYR A 2 -25.56 68.44 -37.86
C TYR A 2 -24.65 67.17 -38.04
N CYS A 3 -23.53 67.19 -37.32
CA CYS A 3 -22.59 66.06 -37.29
C CYS A 3 -23.01 65.08 -36.20
N VAL A 4 -23.58 63.87 -36.61
CA VAL A 4 -23.94 62.83 -35.71
C VAL A 4 -22.67 62.01 -35.40
N ARG A 5 -22.17 62.09 -34.16
CA ARG A 5 -21.07 61.22 -33.66
C ARG A 5 -21.66 59.86 -33.26
N PHE A 6 -21.33 58.81 -34.04
CA PHE A 6 -21.55 57.43 -33.65
C PHE A 6 -20.50 57.01 -32.63
N THR A 7 -20.91 56.82 -31.38
CA THR A 7 -20.06 56.20 -30.34
C THR A 7 -20.23 54.69 -30.46
N VAL A 8 -19.20 54.01 -30.98
CA VAL A 8 -19.17 52.55 -30.98
C VAL A 8 -18.79 52.08 -29.58
N VAL A 9 -19.75 51.53 -28.82
CA VAL A 9 -19.49 50.86 -27.54
C VAL A 9 -18.96 49.46 -27.83
N PHE A 10 -17.65 49.26 -27.64
CA PHE A 10 -17.05 47.95 -27.63
C PHE A 10 -17.40 47.23 -26.32
N LEU A 11 -18.39 46.34 -26.37
CA LEU A 11 -18.68 45.41 -25.28
C LEU A 11 -17.54 44.39 -25.24
N LEU A 12 -16.56 44.61 -24.36
CA LEU A 12 -15.57 43.59 -23.99
C LEU A 12 -16.31 42.46 -23.27
N CYS A 13 -16.69 41.41 -23.98
CA CYS A 13 -17.02 40.12 -23.38
C CYS A 13 -15.76 39.54 -22.74
N LEU A 14 -15.53 39.88 -21.46
CA LEU A 14 -14.58 39.16 -20.62
C LEU A 14 -15.11 37.72 -20.53
N PRO A 15 -14.32 36.70 -20.96
CA PRO A 15 -14.68 35.35 -20.66
C PRO A 15 -14.76 35.22 -19.13
N ALA A 16 -15.95 34.93 -18.61
CA ALA A 16 -16.10 34.51 -17.24
C ALA A 16 -15.17 33.34 -17.01
N ILE A 17 -14.01 33.57 -16.39
CA ILE A 17 -13.17 32.51 -15.83
C ILE A 17 -14.01 31.92 -14.71
N GLY A 18 -14.96 31.06 -15.09
CA GLY A 18 -15.77 30.30 -14.16
C GLY A 18 -14.81 29.50 -13.31
N CYS A 19 -14.69 29.87 -12.04
CA CYS A 19 -14.12 28.98 -11.03
C CYS A 19 -14.95 27.69 -11.12
N GLN A 20 -14.45 26.69 -11.84
CA GLN A 20 -15.12 25.40 -11.93
C GLN A 20 -15.13 24.83 -10.51
N THR A 21 -16.28 24.93 -9.86
CA THR A 21 -16.51 24.33 -8.55
C THR A 21 -16.26 22.83 -8.67
N ILE A 22 -15.55 22.29 -7.70
CA ILE A 22 -15.32 20.83 -7.67
C ILE A 22 -16.67 20.14 -7.49
N PRO A 23 -17.05 19.15 -8.32
CA PRO A 23 -18.26 18.35 -8.09
C PRO A 23 -18.23 17.73 -6.70
N GLU A 24 -19.33 17.86 -5.97
CA GLU A 24 -19.44 17.41 -4.58
C GLU A 24 -19.15 15.90 -4.42
N ALA A 25 -19.44 15.11 -5.43
CA ALA A 25 -19.12 13.69 -5.47
C ALA A 25 -17.64 13.37 -5.26
N ILE A 26 -16.70 14.26 -5.64
CA ILE A 26 -15.27 14.02 -5.47
C ILE A 26 -14.85 14.12 -4.00
N PRO A 27 -15.13 15.21 -3.25
CA PRO A 27 -14.79 15.25 -1.83
C PRO A 27 -15.59 14.22 -1.01
N GLN A 28 -16.84 13.92 -1.35
CA GLN A 28 -17.63 12.86 -0.70
C GLN A 28 -16.97 11.49 -0.88
N ALA A 29 -16.58 11.13 -2.11
CA ALA A 29 -15.89 9.87 -2.38
C ALA A 29 -14.55 9.79 -1.63
N GLU A 30 -13.77 10.90 -1.58
CA GLU A 30 -12.50 10.95 -0.86
C GLU A 30 -12.66 10.71 0.65
N ALA A 31 -13.76 11.20 1.24
CA ALA A 31 -14.05 11.02 2.66
C ALA A 31 -14.38 9.56 3.03
N ILE A 32 -15.06 8.83 2.13
CA ILE A 32 -15.56 7.47 2.43
C ILE A 32 -14.71 6.35 1.82
N VAL A 33 -13.71 6.66 0.99
CA VAL A 33 -12.99 5.68 0.17
C VAL A 33 -12.34 4.55 0.97
N MET A 34 -11.92 4.81 2.19
CA MET A 34 -11.25 3.81 3.04
C MET A 34 -12.24 2.82 3.66
N GLU A 35 -13.44 3.26 4.01
CA GLU A 35 -14.44 2.45 4.70
C GLU A 35 -15.45 1.85 3.72
N HIS A 36 -15.78 2.59 2.65
CA HIS A 36 -16.80 2.23 1.67
C HIS A 36 -16.31 2.40 0.22
N PRO A 37 -15.30 1.63 -0.21
CA PRO A 37 -14.67 1.81 -1.53
C PRO A 37 -15.65 1.62 -2.69
N ASP A 38 -16.57 0.64 -2.63
CA ASP A 38 -17.60 0.44 -3.66
C ASP A 38 -18.53 1.65 -3.81
N SER A 39 -18.88 2.30 -2.70
CA SER A 39 -19.72 3.50 -2.72
C SER A 39 -18.95 4.68 -3.32
N ALA A 40 -17.67 4.82 -3.02
CA ALA A 40 -16.80 5.82 -3.64
C ALA A 40 -16.69 5.61 -5.15
N VAL A 41 -16.55 4.36 -5.62
CA VAL A 41 -16.58 4.02 -7.05
C VAL A 41 -17.89 4.46 -7.70
N ARG A 42 -19.04 4.15 -7.08
CA ARG A 42 -20.36 4.53 -7.63
C ARG A 42 -20.53 6.05 -7.73
N LEU A 43 -20.14 6.79 -6.69
CA LEU A 43 -20.21 8.26 -6.68
C LEU A 43 -19.38 8.87 -7.81
N LEU A 44 -18.14 8.41 -8.00
CA LEU A 44 -17.25 8.94 -9.00
C LEU A 44 -17.67 8.56 -10.43
N ARG A 45 -18.14 7.34 -10.66
CA ARG A 45 -18.66 6.92 -11.97
C ARG A 45 -19.92 7.69 -12.39
N GLY A 46 -20.63 8.31 -11.44
CA GLY A 46 -21.77 9.19 -11.72
C GLY A 46 -21.40 10.55 -12.33
N ILE A 47 -20.11 10.93 -12.34
CA ILE A 47 -19.67 12.20 -12.93
C ILE A 47 -19.62 12.07 -14.46
N PRO A 48 -20.41 12.86 -15.22
CA PRO A 48 -20.49 12.73 -16.66
C PRO A 48 -19.23 13.29 -17.34
N ALA A 49 -18.65 12.55 -18.27
CA ALA A 49 -17.50 12.93 -19.10
C ALA A 49 -16.39 13.65 -18.31
N PRO A 50 -15.82 13.05 -17.22
CA PRO A 50 -14.94 13.75 -16.29
C PRO A 50 -13.70 14.35 -16.94
N ALA A 51 -13.14 13.70 -17.98
CA ALA A 51 -12.00 14.21 -18.72
C ALA A 51 -12.28 15.53 -19.48
N LYS A 52 -13.57 15.78 -19.85
CA LYS A 52 -13.98 17.00 -20.57
C LYS A 52 -14.49 18.08 -19.60
N ASN A 53 -15.19 17.67 -18.57
CA ASN A 53 -15.97 18.56 -17.71
C ASN A 53 -15.21 19.01 -16.46
N LEU A 54 -14.09 18.37 -16.11
CA LEU A 54 -13.28 18.73 -14.96
C LEU A 54 -12.06 19.54 -15.38
N SER A 55 -11.66 20.52 -14.53
CA SER A 55 -10.36 21.14 -14.67
C SER A 55 -9.24 20.08 -14.51
N ARG A 56 -8.05 20.34 -15.06
CA ARG A 56 -6.90 19.42 -14.96
C ARG A 56 -6.63 18.97 -13.52
N ARG A 57 -6.71 19.89 -12.54
CA ARG A 57 -6.55 19.60 -11.11
C ARG A 57 -7.64 18.65 -10.59
N ASN A 58 -8.90 18.96 -10.90
CA ASN A 58 -10.04 18.18 -10.41
C ASN A 58 -10.09 16.81 -11.10
N TYR A 59 -9.70 16.72 -12.36
CA TYR A 59 -9.60 15.45 -13.07
C TYR A 59 -8.50 14.55 -12.50
N ALA A 60 -7.34 15.11 -12.14
CA ALA A 60 -6.28 14.36 -11.47
C ALA A 60 -6.72 13.87 -10.07
N ARG A 61 -7.46 14.70 -9.31
CA ARG A 61 -8.01 14.29 -8.02
C ARG A 61 -9.07 13.19 -8.18
N TYR A 62 -9.98 13.34 -9.13
CA TYR A 62 -10.94 12.31 -9.51
C TYR A 62 -10.24 10.99 -9.86
N ALA A 63 -9.26 11.04 -10.75
CA ALA A 63 -8.49 9.89 -11.19
C ALA A 63 -7.81 9.17 -10.02
N LEU A 64 -7.15 9.92 -9.14
CA LEU A 64 -6.48 9.36 -7.96
C LEU A 64 -7.45 8.65 -7.02
N ILE A 65 -8.58 9.29 -6.68
CA ILE A 65 -9.56 8.72 -5.74
C ILE A 65 -10.25 7.50 -6.36
N LEU A 66 -10.58 7.55 -7.66
CA LEU A 66 -11.21 6.42 -8.34
C LEU A 66 -10.25 5.22 -8.45
N THR A 67 -8.96 5.46 -8.76
CA THR A 67 -7.94 4.41 -8.73
C THR A 67 -7.81 3.79 -7.34
N GLN A 68 -7.75 4.63 -6.28
CA GLN A 68 -7.72 4.15 -4.89
C GLN A 68 -8.96 3.31 -4.54
N ALA A 69 -10.17 3.81 -4.88
CA ALA A 69 -11.41 3.13 -4.57
C ALA A 69 -11.51 1.77 -5.27
N ARG A 70 -11.17 1.70 -6.55
CA ARG A 70 -11.17 0.47 -7.34
C ARG A 70 -10.14 -0.54 -6.84
N TRP A 71 -8.96 -0.05 -6.43
CA TRP A 71 -7.92 -0.89 -5.84
C TRP A 71 -8.40 -1.53 -4.53
N LEU A 72 -9.00 -0.72 -3.63
CA LEU A 72 -9.57 -1.19 -2.35
C LEU A 72 -10.77 -2.13 -2.54
N ALA A 73 -11.57 -1.92 -3.59
CA ALA A 73 -12.67 -2.81 -3.99
C ALA A 73 -12.20 -4.13 -4.64
N GLY A 74 -10.88 -4.32 -4.82
CA GLY A 74 -10.32 -5.54 -5.40
C GLY A 74 -10.47 -5.65 -6.92
N GLU A 75 -10.79 -4.55 -7.63
CA GLU A 75 -10.89 -4.57 -9.09
C GLU A 75 -9.52 -4.85 -9.75
N ASN A 76 -9.54 -5.49 -10.93
CA ASN A 76 -8.34 -5.66 -11.74
C ASN A 76 -7.98 -4.32 -12.41
N LEU A 77 -6.82 -3.77 -12.05
CA LEU A 77 -6.33 -2.49 -12.53
C LEU A 77 -5.17 -2.59 -13.52
N THR A 78 -4.86 -3.76 -14.07
CA THR A 78 -3.75 -3.93 -15.03
C THR A 78 -3.92 -3.07 -16.30
N GLY A 79 -5.15 -2.81 -16.73
CA GLY A 79 -5.50 -1.91 -17.84
C GLY A 79 -5.84 -0.48 -17.41
N ASP A 80 -5.63 -0.09 -16.15
CA ASP A 80 -6.00 1.24 -15.66
C ASP A 80 -5.09 2.34 -16.23
N THR A 81 -5.69 3.41 -16.73
CA THR A 81 -4.98 4.59 -17.23
C THR A 81 -5.19 5.83 -16.35
N LEU A 82 -6.11 5.75 -15.39
CA LEU A 82 -6.39 6.86 -14.48
C LEU A 82 -5.24 7.08 -13.50
N SER A 83 -4.56 6.01 -13.09
CA SER A 83 -3.33 6.12 -12.29
C SER A 83 -2.26 6.96 -13.00
N ASP A 84 -2.13 6.81 -14.33
CA ASP A 84 -1.15 7.57 -15.12
C ASP A 84 -1.54 9.07 -15.17
N VAL A 85 -2.85 9.37 -15.26
CA VAL A 85 -3.36 10.76 -15.19
C VAL A 85 -3.06 11.40 -13.84
N ALA A 86 -3.30 10.68 -12.74
CA ALA A 86 -3.00 11.15 -11.40
C ALA A 86 -1.49 11.36 -11.22
N LEU A 87 -0.68 10.38 -11.60
CA LEU A 87 0.77 10.44 -11.50
C LEU A 87 1.36 11.60 -12.30
N ALA A 88 0.94 11.78 -13.58
CA ALA A 88 1.42 12.88 -14.42
C ALA A 88 1.13 14.26 -13.84
N TYR A 89 0.02 14.41 -13.12
CA TYR A 89 -0.31 15.67 -12.45
C TYR A 89 0.49 15.85 -11.17
N TYR A 90 0.44 14.88 -10.25
CA TYR A 90 1.02 15.02 -8.91
C TYR A 90 2.55 14.92 -8.89
N SER A 91 3.20 14.34 -9.88
CA SER A 91 4.66 14.39 -10.02
C SER A 91 5.21 15.80 -10.23
N THR A 92 4.39 16.71 -10.77
CA THR A 92 4.76 18.12 -11.03
C THR A 92 4.12 19.11 -10.05
N HIS A 93 3.11 18.70 -9.29
CA HIS A 93 2.35 19.54 -8.33
C HIS A 93 2.54 19.01 -6.90
N THR A 94 3.74 19.19 -6.36
CA THR A 94 4.25 18.50 -5.16
C THR A 94 3.84 19.11 -3.81
N LYS A 95 3.09 20.23 -3.78
CA LYS A 95 2.68 20.90 -2.52
C LYS A 95 1.77 20.04 -1.63
N ASP A 96 0.97 19.16 -2.23
CA ASP A 96 0.07 18.24 -1.51
C ASP A 96 0.73 16.88 -1.38
N PHE A 97 1.64 16.75 -0.42
CA PHE A 97 2.42 15.54 -0.22
C PHE A 97 1.56 14.27 -0.05
N VAL A 98 0.35 14.38 0.54
CA VAL A 98 -0.56 13.24 0.71
C VAL A 98 -1.01 12.69 -0.63
N ARG A 99 -1.45 13.56 -1.55
CA ARG A 99 -1.88 13.13 -2.89
C ARG A 99 -0.70 12.73 -3.77
N VAL A 100 0.43 13.41 -3.63
CA VAL A 100 1.68 13.02 -4.31
C VAL A 100 2.09 11.61 -3.89
N HIS A 101 2.18 11.35 -2.59
CA HIS A 101 2.47 10.03 -2.05
C HIS A 101 1.49 8.97 -2.60
N LYS A 102 0.18 9.21 -2.49
CA LYS A 102 -0.85 8.27 -2.97
C LYS A 102 -0.74 8.01 -4.48
N ALA A 103 -0.47 9.04 -5.30
CA ALA A 103 -0.34 8.89 -6.75
C ALA A 103 0.83 7.95 -7.11
N TYR A 104 1.98 8.14 -6.49
CA TYR A 104 3.13 7.25 -6.66
C TYR A 104 2.84 5.83 -6.11
N TYR A 105 2.21 5.72 -4.94
CA TYR A 105 1.90 4.45 -4.30
C TYR A 105 0.97 3.59 -5.16
N TYR A 106 -0.18 4.13 -5.60
CA TYR A 106 -1.12 3.35 -6.43
C TYR A 106 -0.56 3.05 -7.83
N ALA A 107 0.23 3.95 -8.40
CA ALA A 107 0.95 3.66 -9.65
C ALA A 107 1.94 2.49 -9.47
N ALA A 108 2.64 2.40 -8.33
CA ALA A 108 3.53 1.30 -8.00
C ALA A 108 2.78 -0.04 -7.88
N GLU A 109 1.63 -0.05 -7.18
CA GLU A 109 0.77 -1.22 -7.05
C GLU A 109 0.28 -1.75 -8.41
N ILE A 110 -0.05 -0.83 -9.32
CA ILE A 110 -0.50 -1.19 -10.66
C ILE A 110 0.68 -1.70 -11.50
N ALA A 111 1.86 -1.08 -11.38
CA ALA A 111 3.07 -1.54 -12.07
C ALA A 111 3.47 -2.97 -11.63
N ASP A 112 3.35 -3.29 -10.33
CA ASP A 112 3.58 -4.66 -9.84
C ASP A 112 2.60 -5.66 -10.47
N ARG A 113 1.32 -5.34 -10.53
CA ARG A 113 0.31 -6.19 -11.19
C ARG A 113 0.54 -6.35 -12.70
N ARG A 114 1.22 -5.39 -13.32
CA ARG A 114 1.68 -5.45 -14.73
C ARG A 114 3.00 -6.20 -14.89
N HIS A 115 3.54 -6.81 -13.82
CA HIS A 115 4.84 -7.49 -13.80
C HIS A 115 6.01 -6.57 -14.20
N GLN A 116 5.99 -5.31 -13.72
CA GLN A 116 7.01 -4.29 -13.93
C GLN A 116 7.71 -3.92 -12.61
N PRO A 117 8.47 -4.84 -11.99
CA PRO A 117 8.98 -4.68 -10.62
C PRO A 117 9.96 -3.50 -10.47
N GLU A 118 10.77 -3.18 -11.49
CA GLU A 118 11.72 -2.05 -11.44
C GLU A 118 10.97 -0.72 -11.41
N ILE A 119 9.90 -0.61 -12.20
CA ILE A 119 9.04 0.58 -12.23
C ILE A 119 8.31 0.70 -10.88
N ALA A 120 7.76 -0.38 -10.38
CA ALA A 120 7.08 -0.41 -9.09
C ALA A 120 8.00 0.04 -7.93
N MET A 121 9.23 -0.47 -7.90
CA MET A 121 10.24 -0.07 -6.91
C MET A 121 10.57 1.41 -7.00
N SER A 122 10.83 1.92 -8.21
CA SER A 122 11.13 3.34 -8.45
C SER A 122 9.98 4.25 -7.98
N LEU A 123 8.74 3.88 -8.29
CA LEU A 123 7.55 4.62 -7.88
C LEU A 123 7.36 4.60 -6.35
N LEU A 124 7.62 3.47 -5.68
CA LEU A 124 7.57 3.41 -4.21
C LEU A 124 8.65 4.28 -3.55
N LEU A 125 9.85 4.33 -4.12
CA LEU A 125 10.90 5.22 -3.64
C LEU A 125 10.49 6.70 -3.76
N ASN A 126 9.87 7.08 -4.88
CA ASN A 126 9.30 8.42 -5.06
C ASN A 126 8.13 8.69 -4.09
N SER A 127 7.29 7.69 -3.84
CA SER A 127 6.23 7.76 -2.83
C SER A 127 6.77 8.06 -1.43
N ARG A 128 7.87 7.40 -1.05
CA ARG A 128 8.58 7.64 0.20
C ARG A 128 9.16 9.06 0.28
N GLN A 129 9.81 9.52 -0.79
CA GLN A 129 10.40 10.87 -0.85
C GLN A 129 9.37 11.99 -0.78
N ALA A 130 8.14 11.73 -1.19
CA ALA A 130 7.05 12.70 -1.11
C ALA A 130 6.56 12.93 0.32
N LEU A 131 6.82 12.02 1.24
CA LEU A 131 6.40 12.13 2.63
C LEU A 131 7.36 13.03 3.43
N PRO A 132 6.85 13.87 4.35
CA PRO A 132 7.70 14.62 5.27
C PRO A 132 8.46 13.66 6.19
N ALA A 133 9.65 14.06 6.61
CA ALA A 133 10.52 13.22 7.45
C ALA A 133 9.91 12.83 8.81
N ALA A 134 8.92 13.59 9.30
CA ALA A 134 8.27 13.35 10.58
C ALA A 134 6.74 13.52 10.45
N GLY A 135 6.00 12.82 11.31
CA GLY A 135 4.54 13.01 11.48
C GLY A 135 3.67 12.07 10.65
N GLU A 136 4.15 11.50 9.57
CA GLU A 136 3.37 10.62 8.69
C GLU A 136 3.72 9.12 8.86
N TRP A 137 3.91 8.69 10.09
CA TRP A 137 4.43 7.36 10.44
C TRP A 137 3.64 6.20 9.84
N GLN A 138 2.30 6.34 9.76
CA GLN A 138 1.45 5.32 9.13
C GLN A 138 1.76 5.14 7.65
N ARG A 139 1.97 6.22 6.91
CA ARG A 139 2.31 6.18 5.47
C ARG A 139 3.72 5.65 5.27
N HIS A 140 4.66 6.08 6.11
CA HIS A 140 6.03 5.54 6.11
C HIS A 140 6.02 4.03 6.36
N TYR A 141 5.26 3.56 7.36
CA TYR A 141 5.10 2.13 7.62
C TYR A 141 4.65 1.37 6.37
N VAL A 142 3.58 1.83 5.72
CA VAL A 142 3.03 1.18 4.51
C VAL A 142 4.07 1.12 3.40
N VAL A 143 4.75 2.24 3.12
CA VAL A 143 5.76 2.29 2.04
C VAL A 143 6.95 1.37 2.34
N GLU A 144 7.48 1.39 3.57
CA GLU A 144 8.60 0.54 3.95
C GLU A 144 8.22 -0.95 3.89
N THR A 145 7.00 -1.31 4.32
CA THR A 145 6.49 -2.68 4.20
C THR A 145 6.48 -3.13 2.73
N TRP A 146 5.94 -2.31 1.82
CA TRP A 146 5.90 -2.66 0.41
C TRP A 146 7.28 -2.69 -0.25
N LEU A 147 8.18 -1.76 0.07
CA LEU A 147 9.58 -1.82 -0.38
C LEU A 147 10.22 -3.15 0.07
N GLY A 148 9.99 -3.58 1.32
CA GLY A 148 10.44 -4.87 1.82
C GLY A 148 9.83 -6.06 1.05
N VAL A 149 8.55 -6.00 0.69
CA VAL A 149 7.89 -7.03 -0.14
C VAL A 149 8.54 -7.11 -1.52
N PHE A 150 8.77 -5.98 -2.19
CA PHE A 150 9.42 -5.95 -3.51
C PHE A 150 10.87 -6.44 -3.45
N CYS A 151 11.63 -6.03 -2.45
CA CYS A 151 12.97 -6.58 -2.22
C CYS A 151 12.94 -8.09 -2.05
N GLY A 152 11.96 -8.63 -1.30
CA GLY A 152 11.79 -10.07 -1.12
C GLY A 152 11.48 -10.81 -2.44
N LYS A 153 10.60 -10.27 -3.29
CA LYS A 153 10.30 -10.81 -4.62
C LYS A 153 11.55 -10.89 -5.51
N GLN A 154 12.46 -9.94 -5.38
CA GLN A 154 13.71 -9.87 -6.14
C GLN A 154 14.90 -10.54 -5.42
N ARG A 155 14.67 -11.19 -4.29
CA ARG A 155 15.69 -11.84 -3.45
C ARG A 155 16.77 -10.89 -2.91
N LEU A 156 16.46 -9.59 -2.80
CA LEU A 156 17.29 -8.57 -2.18
C LEU A 156 17.04 -8.59 -0.66
N TYR A 157 17.52 -9.64 -0.01
CA TYR A 157 17.13 -9.92 1.38
C TYR A 157 17.81 -9.00 2.40
N GLU A 158 19.02 -8.50 2.14
CA GLU A 158 19.68 -7.49 2.97
C GLU A 158 18.87 -6.19 3.00
N GLU A 159 18.43 -5.72 1.83
CA GLU A 159 17.59 -4.54 1.69
C GLU A 159 16.22 -4.75 2.35
N LYS A 160 15.66 -5.97 2.20
CA LYS A 160 14.42 -6.35 2.87
C LYS A 160 14.55 -6.25 4.39
N VAL A 161 15.65 -6.68 4.99
CA VAL A 161 15.91 -6.50 6.44
C VAL A 161 15.84 -5.01 6.78
N GLY A 162 16.52 -4.16 6.02
CA GLY A 162 16.55 -2.71 6.26
C GLY A 162 15.17 -2.08 6.20
N HIS A 163 14.35 -2.45 5.20
CA HIS A 163 12.97 -1.97 5.07
C HIS A 163 12.08 -2.46 6.21
N ALA A 164 12.14 -3.74 6.55
CA ALA A 164 11.33 -4.32 7.63
C ALA A 164 11.69 -3.75 9.01
N MET A 165 12.97 -3.45 9.27
CA MET A 165 13.41 -2.78 10.51
C MET A 165 12.85 -1.35 10.60
N ARG A 166 12.83 -0.58 9.50
CA ARG A 166 12.21 0.76 9.49
C ARG A 166 10.71 0.68 9.68
N ALA A 167 10.03 -0.30 9.04
CA ALA A 167 8.62 -0.55 9.27
C ALA A 167 8.34 -0.87 10.74
N TYR A 168 9.16 -1.71 11.38
CA TYR A 168 9.05 -2.00 12.80
C TYR A 168 9.15 -0.72 13.65
N ALA A 169 10.13 0.15 13.38
CA ALA A 169 10.30 1.40 14.12
C ALA A 169 9.08 2.33 13.98
N TYR A 170 8.48 2.41 12.79
CA TYR A 170 7.23 3.18 12.60
C TYR A 170 6.04 2.54 13.32
N ALA A 171 5.91 1.21 13.28
CA ALA A 171 4.87 0.50 14.03
C ALA A 171 5.00 0.72 15.54
N ASP A 172 6.25 0.79 16.03
CA ASP A 172 6.57 1.07 17.43
C ASP A 172 6.18 2.50 17.82
N SER A 173 6.54 3.50 16.99
CA SER A 173 6.15 4.90 17.18
C SER A 173 4.63 5.13 17.18
N LEU A 174 3.87 4.26 16.52
CA LEU A 174 2.41 4.31 16.45
C LEU A 174 1.70 3.48 17.52
N ASP A 175 2.45 2.76 18.35
CA ASP A 175 1.95 1.79 19.33
C ASP A 175 0.98 0.76 18.71
N ARG A 176 1.36 0.20 17.55
CA ARG A 176 0.56 -0.76 16.78
C ARG A 176 1.15 -2.16 16.89
N ASP A 177 0.76 -2.92 17.90
CA ASP A 177 1.30 -4.27 18.16
C ASP A 177 1.11 -5.23 16.99
N GLY A 178 -0.03 -5.21 16.30
CA GLY A 178 -0.26 -6.01 15.10
C GLY A 178 0.76 -5.71 13.98
N TRP A 179 1.11 -4.44 13.79
CA TRP A 179 2.11 -4.02 12.80
C TRP A 179 3.54 -4.37 13.23
N ARG A 180 3.83 -4.29 14.54
CA ARG A 180 5.10 -4.81 15.11
C ARG A 180 5.26 -6.30 14.81
N CYS A 181 4.19 -7.10 15.03
CA CYS A 181 4.19 -8.53 14.73
C CYS A 181 4.41 -8.83 13.24
N ILE A 182 3.80 -8.07 12.35
CA ILE A 182 4.00 -8.20 10.89
C ILE A 182 5.46 -7.89 10.55
N SER A 183 5.98 -6.75 11.00
CA SER A 183 7.36 -6.34 10.70
C SER A 183 8.40 -7.31 11.23
N LEU A 184 8.22 -7.85 12.44
CA LEU A 184 9.10 -8.89 13.00
C LEU A 184 9.07 -10.17 12.14
N GLY A 185 7.90 -10.55 11.62
CA GLY A 185 7.75 -11.66 10.68
C GLY A 185 8.47 -11.41 9.35
N ASP A 186 8.42 -10.18 8.83
CA ASP A 186 9.13 -9.78 7.61
C ASP A 186 10.64 -9.79 7.80
N ILE A 187 11.14 -9.37 8.96
CA ILE A 187 12.55 -9.48 9.32
C ILE A 187 12.97 -10.96 9.38
N ALA A 188 12.17 -11.82 10.03
CA ALA A 188 12.44 -13.25 10.08
C ALA A 188 12.49 -13.86 8.67
N HIS A 189 11.51 -13.54 7.83
CA HIS A 189 11.48 -14.03 6.45
C HIS A 189 12.72 -13.57 5.64
N ALA A 190 13.18 -12.33 5.84
CA ALA A 190 14.39 -11.85 5.18
C ALA A 190 15.64 -12.63 5.64
N TYR A 191 15.78 -12.91 6.94
CA TYR A 191 16.88 -13.72 7.47
C TYR A 191 16.80 -15.17 7.01
N MET A 192 15.60 -15.73 6.80
CA MET A 192 15.43 -17.05 6.18
C MET A 192 15.98 -17.05 4.76
N GLY A 193 15.67 -16.04 3.96
CA GLY A 193 16.21 -15.88 2.60
C GLY A 193 17.73 -15.73 2.55
N LEU A 194 18.36 -15.19 3.60
CA LEU A 194 19.80 -15.08 3.78
C LEU A 194 20.45 -16.37 4.32
N GLY A 195 19.66 -17.40 4.64
CA GLY A 195 20.15 -18.62 5.30
C GLY A 195 20.62 -18.40 6.75
N LYS A 196 20.31 -17.26 7.36
CA LYS A 196 20.67 -16.92 8.74
C LYS A 196 19.59 -17.42 9.71
N TYR A 197 19.51 -18.73 9.87
CA TYR A 197 18.42 -19.41 10.57
C TYR A 197 18.29 -19.01 12.05
N ASP A 198 19.39 -18.76 12.74
CA ASP A 198 19.34 -18.32 14.16
C ASP A 198 18.68 -16.95 14.32
N SER A 199 19.02 -16.01 13.44
CA SER A 199 18.37 -14.70 13.40
C SER A 199 16.89 -14.81 13.01
N MET A 200 16.58 -15.65 12.02
CA MET A 200 15.21 -15.92 11.61
C MET A 200 14.39 -16.45 12.79
N GLU A 201 14.89 -17.48 13.49
CA GLU A 201 14.23 -18.06 14.65
C GLU A 201 14.00 -17.04 15.76
N TYR A 202 15.00 -16.23 16.07
CA TYR A 202 14.90 -15.17 17.07
C TYR A 202 13.74 -14.21 16.77
N TYR A 203 13.67 -13.69 15.52
CA TYR A 203 12.64 -12.71 15.15
C TYR A 203 11.26 -13.35 15.00
N ALA A 204 11.15 -14.58 14.49
CA ALA A 204 9.90 -15.32 14.41
C ALA A 204 9.31 -15.58 15.81
N LEU A 205 10.13 -16.06 16.74
CA LEU A 205 9.70 -16.29 18.13
C LEU A 205 9.37 -14.99 18.86
N LYS A 206 10.10 -13.90 18.59
CA LYS A 206 9.78 -12.57 19.13
C LYS A 206 8.40 -12.09 18.65
N ALA A 207 8.10 -12.29 17.37
CA ALA A 207 6.78 -11.95 16.81
C ALA A 207 5.66 -12.79 17.44
N LEU A 208 5.88 -14.09 17.62
CA LEU A 208 4.89 -15.00 18.20
C LEU A 208 4.63 -14.71 19.67
N ARG A 209 5.67 -14.42 20.46
CA ARG A 209 5.52 -14.01 21.87
C ARG A 209 4.71 -12.72 22.00
N LEU A 210 5.02 -11.71 21.17
CA LEU A 210 4.25 -10.46 21.15
C LEU A 210 2.78 -10.73 20.77
N ALA A 211 2.54 -11.61 19.80
CA ALA A 211 1.19 -11.97 19.40
C ALA A 211 0.42 -12.64 20.53
N GLU A 212 1.05 -13.56 21.26
CA GLU A 212 0.46 -14.24 22.41
C GLU A 212 0.14 -13.26 23.55
N GLU A 213 1.11 -12.42 23.94
CA GLU A 213 0.96 -11.39 24.99
C GLU A 213 -0.18 -10.40 24.68
N LYS A 214 -0.43 -10.11 23.40
CA LYS A 214 -1.43 -9.13 22.97
C LYS A 214 -2.72 -9.76 22.43
N GLY A 215 -2.84 -11.08 22.47
CA GLY A 215 -4.02 -11.81 21.96
C GLY A 215 -4.21 -11.66 20.45
N ILE A 216 -3.13 -11.47 19.68
CA ILE A 216 -3.15 -11.34 18.21
C ILE A 216 -3.10 -12.74 17.62
N THR A 217 -4.12 -13.12 16.86
CA THR A 217 -4.20 -14.43 16.20
C THR A 217 -3.84 -14.35 14.71
N GLU A 218 -3.99 -13.18 14.11
CA GLU A 218 -3.73 -12.95 12.69
C GLU A 218 -2.23 -13.05 12.38
N ASN A 219 -1.94 -13.61 11.18
CA ASN A 219 -0.58 -13.73 10.65
C ASN A 219 0.42 -14.51 11.53
N THR A 220 -0.03 -15.36 12.47
CA THR A 220 0.87 -16.19 13.27
C THR A 220 1.32 -17.45 12.53
N SER A 221 0.44 -18.06 11.71
CA SER A 221 0.72 -19.31 10.96
C SER A 221 1.97 -19.24 10.07
N PRO A 222 2.25 -18.17 9.30
CA PRO A 222 3.47 -18.10 8.51
C PRO A 222 4.76 -18.16 9.33
N LYS A 223 4.74 -17.63 10.57
CA LYS A 223 5.91 -17.64 11.47
C LYS A 223 6.20 -19.03 11.98
N TRP A 224 5.16 -19.79 12.36
CA TRP A 224 5.30 -21.20 12.69
C TRP A 224 5.82 -22.02 11.50
N ALA A 225 5.29 -21.78 10.30
CA ALA A 225 5.76 -22.47 9.08
C ALA A 225 7.26 -22.23 8.82
N MET A 226 7.74 -20.98 8.98
CA MET A 226 9.17 -20.65 8.86
C MET A 226 10.03 -21.39 9.90
N LEU A 227 9.55 -21.48 11.14
CA LEU A 227 10.26 -22.19 12.21
C LEU A 227 10.37 -23.69 11.91
N ILE A 228 9.30 -24.31 11.44
CA ILE A 228 9.28 -25.72 11.04
C ILE A 228 10.25 -25.96 9.89
N GLU A 229 10.15 -25.16 8.81
CA GLU A 229 11.03 -25.27 7.64
C GLU A 229 12.51 -25.13 8.03
N SER A 230 12.82 -24.17 8.89
CA SER A 230 14.19 -24.00 9.39
C SER A 230 14.69 -25.20 10.16
N ALA A 231 13.87 -25.74 11.07
CA ALA A 231 14.23 -26.92 11.86
C ALA A 231 14.43 -28.16 10.98
N LEU A 232 13.56 -28.35 9.97
CA LEU A 232 13.72 -29.42 8.98
C LEU A 232 15.02 -29.31 8.19
N LYS A 233 15.36 -28.11 7.68
CA LYS A 233 16.63 -27.86 6.96
C LYS A 233 17.87 -28.14 7.83
N ARG A 234 17.75 -27.91 9.14
CA ARG A 234 18.81 -28.20 10.12
C ARG A 234 18.79 -29.64 10.64
N LYS A 235 17.83 -30.45 10.18
CA LYS A 235 17.60 -31.84 10.64
C LYS A 235 17.26 -31.92 12.14
N GLU A 236 16.69 -30.89 12.69
CA GLU A 236 16.24 -30.77 14.10
C GLU A 236 14.79 -31.26 14.20
N TYR A 237 14.52 -32.52 13.85
CA TYR A 237 13.17 -33.08 13.67
C TYR A 237 12.29 -32.96 14.91
N ARG A 238 12.84 -33.21 16.11
CA ARG A 238 12.10 -33.02 17.36
C ARG A 238 11.62 -31.56 17.54
N LYS A 239 12.47 -30.62 17.20
CA LYS A 239 12.13 -29.20 17.29
C LYS A 239 11.09 -28.79 16.22
N ALA A 240 11.15 -29.38 15.01
CA ALA A 240 10.14 -29.21 13.99
C ALA A 240 8.78 -29.70 14.45
N GLU A 241 8.72 -30.85 15.13
CA GLU A 241 7.49 -31.41 15.72
C GLU A 241 6.93 -30.50 16.82
N GLU A 242 7.77 -30.02 17.74
CA GLU A 242 7.35 -29.08 18.79
C GLU A 242 6.75 -27.79 18.19
N TYR A 243 7.35 -27.25 17.14
CA TYR A 243 6.83 -26.06 16.43
C TYR A 243 5.54 -26.37 15.67
N TRP A 244 5.44 -27.56 15.07
CA TRP A 244 4.23 -28.00 14.40
C TRP A 244 3.06 -28.11 15.38
N GLU A 245 3.22 -28.75 16.52
CA GLU A 245 2.17 -28.89 17.55
C GLU A 245 1.66 -27.53 18.03
N LYS A 246 2.57 -26.60 18.35
CA LYS A 246 2.22 -25.24 18.76
C LYS A 246 1.50 -24.49 17.64
N GLY A 247 2.02 -24.52 16.43
CA GLY A 247 1.45 -23.83 15.28
C GLY A 247 0.09 -24.37 14.87
N PHE A 248 -0.11 -25.70 14.93
CA PHE A 248 -1.37 -26.36 14.61
C PHE A 248 -2.49 -25.93 15.57
N GLY A 249 -2.18 -25.80 16.87
CA GLY A 249 -3.14 -25.31 17.87
C GLY A 249 -3.66 -23.90 17.58
N HIS A 250 -2.85 -23.06 16.94
CA HIS A 250 -3.21 -21.70 16.55
C HIS A 250 -3.69 -21.56 15.10
N ALA A 251 -3.66 -22.64 14.30
CA ALA A 251 -4.03 -22.62 12.90
C ALA A 251 -5.54 -22.43 12.71
N PRO A 252 -5.97 -21.47 11.87
CA PRO A 252 -7.36 -21.35 11.48
C PRO A 252 -7.89 -22.64 10.83
N ALA A 253 -9.17 -22.96 11.03
CA ALA A 253 -9.76 -24.21 10.55
C ALA A 253 -9.52 -24.46 9.05
N TRP A 254 -9.55 -23.42 8.21
CA TRP A 254 -9.33 -23.51 6.76
C TRP A 254 -7.88 -23.80 6.36
N THR A 255 -6.90 -23.59 7.25
CA THR A 255 -5.46 -23.91 6.99
C THR A 255 -5.04 -25.26 7.57
N ARG A 256 -5.86 -25.91 8.40
CA ARG A 256 -5.49 -27.17 9.08
C ARG A 256 -5.12 -28.28 8.13
N TYR A 257 -5.72 -28.33 6.96
CA TYR A 257 -5.37 -29.36 5.96
C TYR A 257 -3.91 -29.23 5.48
N SER A 258 -3.45 -28.03 5.20
CA SER A 258 -2.05 -27.78 4.81
C SER A 258 -1.07 -28.10 5.95
N TRP A 259 -1.48 -27.89 7.21
CA TRP A 259 -0.70 -28.28 8.38
C TRP A 259 -0.57 -29.80 8.54
N LEU A 260 -1.63 -30.54 8.20
CA LEU A 260 -1.55 -32.00 8.22
C LEU A 260 -0.59 -32.57 7.15
N SER A 261 -0.53 -31.95 5.97
CA SER A 261 0.46 -32.32 4.96
C SER A 261 1.90 -32.05 5.42
N THR A 262 2.13 -30.92 6.09
CA THR A 262 3.47 -30.59 6.63
C THR A 262 3.93 -31.57 7.69
N LYS A 263 3.01 -32.21 8.46
CA LYS A 263 3.38 -33.23 9.44
C LYS A 263 3.99 -34.46 8.80
N ALA A 264 3.61 -34.82 7.57
CA ALA A 264 4.18 -35.94 6.84
C ALA A 264 5.65 -35.71 6.44
N ASP A 265 6.12 -34.45 6.44
CA ASP A 265 7.50 -34.09 6.10
C ASP A 265 8.43 -34.10 7.34
N ILE A 266 7.87 -34.19 8.56
CA ILE A 266 8.59 -34.25 9.83
C ILE A 266 8.90 -35.70 10.19
#